data_d5c3f7bcaf5186ee9d6de93c99c8932d
#
_entry.id   d5c3f7bcaf5186ee9d6de93c99c8932d
#
_cell.length_a   1.000
_cell.length_b   1.000
_cell.length_c   1.000
_cell.angle_alpha   90.00
_cell.angle_beta   90.00
_cell.angle_gamma   90.00
#
_symmetry.space_group_name_H-M   'P 1'
#
loop_
_entity.id
_entity.type
_entity.pdbx_description
1 polymer ?
#
loop_
_entity_poly.entity_id
_entity_poly.type
_entity_poly.pdbx_seq_one_letter_code
_entity_poly.pdbx_strand_id
1 'polypeptide(L)'
;MTGPIVTLRDITAETVRTICDLEPYEAQSGFVAPNAVSIAQAHFNPAAAFRAIYADEEPVGFIMWRPWDDSASCFLWRFMVDGRHQGKGYGREAIALWLESLQAQGYRFARLSYLPGDRGPHGFYLAQGFRDTGETRANGERLMELVL
;
A
#
# COMPACT_ATOMS: atom_id res chain seq x y z
N MET A 1 7.23 16.47 21.27
CA MET A 1 8.28 15.66 20.62
C MET A 1 7.68 14.91 19.45
N THR A 2 8.32 14.98 18.34
CA THR A 2 7.83 14.31 17.12
C THR A 2 8.59 13.00 16.94
N GLY A 3 7.88 11.94 16.55
CA GLY A 3 8.48 10.69 16.15
C GLY A 3 9.15 10.80 14.78
N PRO A 4 9.64 9.67 14.22
CA PRO A 4 10.22 9.67 12.89
C PRO A 4 9.28 10.25 11.84
N ILE A 5 9.85 10.95 10.86
CA ILE A 5 9.10 11.51 9.75
C ILE A 5 8.96 10.42 8.68
N VAL A 6 7.70 10.12 8.31
CA VAL A 6 7.41 9.15 7.26
C VAL A 6 7.42 9.86 5.90
N THR A 7 8.12 9.26 4.94
CA THR A 7 8.17 9.74 3.55
C THR A 7 7.98 8.57 2.59
N LEU A 8 7.51 8.89 1.39
CA LEU A 8 7.43 7.94 0.27
C LEU A 8 8.55 8.33 -0.70
N ARG A 9 9.46 7.40 -0.97
CA ARG A 9 10.66 7.68 -1.77
C ARG A 9 10.78 6.75 -2.95
N ASP A 10 11.38 7.25 -4.03
CA ASP A 10 11.73 6.42 -5.18
C ASP A 10 12.70 5.31 -4.75
N ILE A 11 12.54 4.16 -5.37
CA ILE A 11 13.45 3.03 -5.20
C ILE A 11 14.49 3.12 -6.31
N THR A 12 15.77 3.02 -5.95
CA THR A 12 16.88 3.14 -6.87
C THR A 12 17.64 1.81 -6.98
N ALA A 13 18.57 1.74 -7.93
CA ALA A 13 19.44 0.57 -8.05
C ALA A 13 20.21 0.29 -6.75
N GLU A 14 20.55 1.32 -6.00
CA GLU A 14 21.27 1.22 -4.72
C GLU A 14 20.38 0.74 -3.56
N THR A 15 19.08 0.98 -3.63
CA THR A 15 18.15 0.69 -2.52
C THR A 15 17.25 -0.51 -2.77
N VAL A 16 17.10 -0.96 -4.02
CA VAL A 16 16.12 -1.99 -4.38
C VAL A 16 16.29 -3.29 -3.59
N ARG A 17 17.52 -3.72 -3.35
CA ARG A 17 17.76 -4.97 -2.61
C ARG A 17 17.24 -4.87 -1.17
N THR A 18 17.50 -3.75 -0.51
CA THR A 18 17.02 -3.51 0.84
C THR A 18 15.49 -3.55 0.91
N ILE A 19 14.82 -2.93 -0.08
CA ILE A 19 13.36 -2.93 -0.14
C ILE A 19 12.81 -4.33 -0.39
N CYS A 20 13.47 -5.11 -1.26
CA CYS A 20 13.05 -6.49 -1.51
C CYS A 20 13.21 -7.40 -0.28
N ASP A 21 14.11 -7.07 0.62
CA ASP A 21 14.34 -7.83 1.85
C ASP A 21 13.35 -7.50 2.96
N LEU A 22 12.54 -6.44 2.82
CA LEU A 22 11.49 -6.13 3.79
C LEU A 22 10.37 -7.16 3.69
N GLU A 23 9.90 -7.64 4.83
CA GLU A 23 8.86 -8.67 4.89
C GLU A 23 7.86 -8.35 6.00
N PRO A 24 6.54 -8.58 5.78
CA PRO A 24 5.58 -8.49 6.88
C PRO A 24 5.82 -9.63 7.88
N TYR A 25 5.10 -9.61 9.01
CA TYR A 25 5.11 -10.76 9.91
C TYR A 25 4.66 -12.02 9.14
N GLU A 26 5.21 -13.18 9.51
CA GLU A 26 4.90 -14.46 8.86
C GLU A 26 3.38 -14.71 8.78
N ALA A 27 2.65 -14.37 9.82
CA ALA A 27 1.20 -14.52 9.86
C ALA A 27 0.47 -13.68 8.79
N GLN A 28 1.13 -12.66 8.24
CA GLN A 28 0.59 -11.76 7.23
C GLN A 28 1.12 -12.04 5.83
N SER A 29 2.12 -12.90 5.69
CA SER A 29 2.80 -13.12 4.40
C SER A 29 1.87 -13.64 3.30
N GLY A 30 0.77 -14.32 3.66
CA GLY A 30 -0.23 -14.80 2.70
C GLY A 30 -1.14 -13.71 2.15
N PHE A 31 -1.10 -12.49 2.69
CA PHE A 31 -1.97 -11.39 2.30
C PHE A 31 -1.28 -10.39 1.35
N VAL A 32 0.02 -10.47 1.19
CA VAL A 32 0.80 -9.52 0.38
C VAL A 32 1.83 -10.28 -0.45
N ALA A 33 1.92 -9.94 -1.74
CA ALA A 33 2.97 -10.48 -2.60
C ALA A 33 4.34 -9.92 -2.15
N PRO A 34 5.44 -10.70 -2.29
CA PRO A 34 6.78 -10.17 -2.03
C PRO A 34 7.07 -8.91 -2.86
N ASN A 35 7.85 -7.98 -2.30
CA ASN A 35 8.15 -6.72 -2.97
C ASN A 35 8.85 -6.93 -4.32
N ALA A 36 9.71 -7.92 -4.42
CA ALA A 36 10.38 -8.25 -5.69
C ALA A 36 9.38 -8.62 -6.78
N VAL A 37 8.33 -9.38 -6.44
CA VAL A 37 7.26 -9.73 -7.38
C VAL A 37 6.49 -8.49 -7.80
N SER A 38 6.17 -7.61 -6.86
CA SER A 38 5.43 -6.38 -7.14
C SER A 38 6.20 -5.46 -8.08
N ILE A 39 7.50 -5.29 -7.85
CA ILE A 39 8.37 -4.47 -8.71
C ILE A 39 8.46 -5.09 -10.11
N ALA A 40 8.58 -6.41 -10.21
CA ALA A 40 8.60 -7.09 -11.50
C ALA A 40 7.28 -6.89 -12.26
N GLN A 41 6.15 -6.96 -11.57
CA GLN A 41 4.84 -6.73 -12.19
C GLN A 41 4.67 -5.29 -12.67
N ALA A 42 5.25 -4.32 -11.96
CA ALA A 42 5.23 -2.92 -12.37
C ALA A 42 5.94 -2.71 -13.72
N HIS A 43 6.95 -3.52 -14.03
CA HIS A 43 7.65 -3.46 -15.31
C HIS A 43 6.67 -3.66 -16.49
N PHE A 44 5.65 -4.49 -16.30
CA PHE A 44 4.66 -4.82 -17.33
C PHE A 44 3.39 -3.99 -17.23
N ASN A 45 3.35 -3.00 -16.34
CA ASN A 45 2.22 -2.08 -16.18
C ASN A 45 2.76 -0.65 -16.05
N PRO A 46 3.00 0.04 -17.19
CA PRO A 46 3.62 1.38 -17.16
C PRO A 46 2.85 2.43 -16.37
N ALA A 47 1.54 2.25 -16.18
CA ALA A 47 0.72 3.18 -15.42
C ALA A 47 0.84 2.98 -13.90
N ALA A 48 1.44 1.88 -13.45
CA ALA A 48 1.64 1.62 -12.03
C ALA A 48 2.79 2.48 -11.49
N ALA A 49 2.65 2.89 -10.25
CA ALA A 49 3.69 3.61 -9.52
C ALA A 49 3.98 2.88 -8.21
N PHE A 50 5.21 2.93 -7.75
CA PHE A 50 5.57 2.37 -6.46
C PHE A 50 6.61 3.24 -5.76
N ARG A 51 6.63 3.14 -4.42
CA ARG A 51 7.56 3.90 -3.57
C ARG A 51 7.97 3.03 -2.38
N ALA A 52 9.15 3.31 -1.85
CA ALA A 52 9.54 2.80 -0.55
C ALA A 52 8.97 3.72 0.53
N ILE A 53 8.54 3.12 1.63
CA ILE A 53 8.12 3.87 2.81
C ILE A 53 9.34 3.96 3.73
N TYR A 54 9.70 5.18 4.11
CA TYR A 54 10.81 5.46 5.01
C TYR A 54 10.30 6.10 6.30
N ALA A 55 10.93 5.73 7.42
CA ALA A 55 10.81 6.44 8.69
C ALA A 55 12.17 7.07 8.94
N ASP A 56 12.26 8.40 8.83
CA ASP A 56 13.52 9.13 8.70
C ASP A 56 14.36 8.52 7.56
N GLU A 57 15.57 8.03 7.82
CA GLU A 57 16.43 7.44 6.79
C GLU A 57 16.34 5.90 6.73
N GLU A 58 15.41 5.30 7.49
CA GLU A 58 15.27 3.85 7.53
C GLU A 58 14.11 3.37 6.64
N PRO A 59 14.34 2.44 5.70
CA PRO A 59 13.26 1.85 4.93
C PRO A 59 12.44 0.91 5.80
N VAL A 60 11.12 1.10 5.80
CA VAL A 60 10.21 0.36 6.68
C VAL A 60 9.07 -0.33 5.93
N GLY A 61 8.86 -0.02 4.65
CA GLY A 61 7.75 -0.61 3.91
C GLY A 61 7.75 -0.29 2.43
N PHE A 62 6.67 -0.67 1.77
CA PHE A 62 6.50 -0.57 0.33
C PHE A 62 5.04 -0.28 0.01
N ILE A 63 4.81 0.57 -0.99
CA ILE A 63 3.47 0.92 -1.47
C ILE A 63 3.49 0.99 -2.99
N MET A 64 2.44 0.44 -3.62
CA MET A 64 2.31 0.41 -5.08
C MET A 64 0.85 0.59 -5.46
N TRP A 65 0.60 1.39 -6.48
CA TRP A 65 -0.76 1.70 -6.92
C TRP A 65 -0.81 1.84 -8.43
N ARG A 66 -2.03 1.81 -8.98
CA ARG A 66 -2.27 2.01 -10.41
C ARG A 66 -3.64 2.64 -10.63
N PRO A 67 -3.86 3.31 -11.77
CA PRO A 67 -5.19 3.78 -12.11
C PRO A 67 -6.18 2.62 -12.21
N TRP A 68 -7.41 2.87 -11.81
CA TRP A 68 -8.52 1.94 -12.04
C TRP A 68 -9.12 2.17 -13.41
N ASP A 69 -10.01 1.29 -13.85
CA ASP A 69 -10.55 1.32 -15.21
C ASP A 69 -11.43 2.56 -15.51
N ASP A 70 -11.98 3.19 -14.49
CA ASP A 70 -12.90 4.32 -14.64
C ASP A 70 -12.21 5.69 -14.69
N SER A 71 -10.89 5.75 -14.68
CA SER A 71 -10.06 6.96 -14.69
C SER A 71 -10.27 7.95 -13.54
N ALA A 72 -11.32 7.77 -12.73
CA ALA A 72 -11.58 8.61 -11.56
C ALA A 72 -11.03 8.00 -10.28
N SER A 73 -10.67 6.74 -10.30
CA SER A 73 -10.22 5.98 -9.14
C SER A 73 -8.78 5.52 -9.30
N CYS A 74 -8.10 5.42 -8.15
CA CYS A 74 -6.77 4.84 -8.07
C CYS A 74 -6.83 3.61 -7.17
N PHE A 75 -6.20 2.53 -7.61
CA PHE A 75 -6.23 1.25 -6.92
C PHE A 75 -4.92 1.02 -6.17
N LEU A 76 -5.02 0.80 -4.87
CA LEU A 76 -3.88 0.39 -4.03
C LEU A 76 -3.59 -1.08 -4.33
N TRP A 77 -2.56 -1.32 -5.13
CA TRP A 77 -2.27 -2.67 -5.61
C TRP A 77 -1.47 -3.49 -4.60
N ARG A 78 -0.49 -2.84 -3.94
CA ARG A 78 0.34 -3.47 -2.90
C ARG A 78 0.64 -2.48 -1.79
N PHE A 79 0.64 -2.97 -0.57
CA PHE A 79 1.00 -2.16 0.58
C PHE A 79 1.47 -3.08 1.71
N MET A 80 2.64 -2.78 2.27
CA MET A 80 3.14 -3.52 3.42
C MET A 80 4.06 -2.66 4.28
N VAL A 81 4.11 -2.98 5.57
CA VAL A 81 5.11 -2.47 6.51
C VAL A 81 5.87 -3.68 7.04
N ASP A 82 7.20 -3.57 7.06
CA ASP A 82 8.06 -4.63 7.56
C ASP A 82 7.66 -5.00 9.00
N GLY A 83 7.66 -6.30 9.30
CA GLY A 83 7.17 -6.80 10.59
C GLY A 83 7.86 -6.17 11.80
N ARG A 84 9.16 -5.87 11.68
CA ARG A 84 9.95 -5.23 12.75
C ARG A 84 9.51 -3.79 13.02
N HIS A 85 8.80 -3.17 12.11
CA HIS A 85 8.39 -1.76 12.18
C HIS A 85 6.90 -1.55 12.32
N GLN A 86 6.11 -2.61 12.44
CA GLN A 86 4.66 -2.51 12.62
C GLN A 86 4.32 -2.02 14.04
N GLY A 87 3.10 -1.50 14.20
CA GLY A 87 2.63 -0.99 15.48
C GLY A 87 3.14 0.39 15.87
N LYS A 88 3.82 1.09 14.96
CA LYS A 88 4.41 2.42 15.22
C LYS A 88 3.68 3.55 14.48
N GLY A 89 2.61 3.23 13.74
CA GLY A 89 1.83 4.22 12.99
C GLY A 89 2.39 4.55 11.61
N TYR A 90 3.43 3.89 11.14
CA TYR A 90 4.04 4.19 9.85
C TYR A 90 3.10 3.88 8.68
N GLY A 91 2.34 2.78 8.77
CA GLY A 91 1.37 2.43 7.74
C GLY A 91 0.28 3.46 7.59
N ARG A 92 -0.25 3.96 8.70
CA ARG A 92 -1.27 5.00 8.71
C ARG A 92 -0.75 6.29 8.05
N GLU A 93 0.47 6.70 8.40
CA GLU A 93 1.08 7.90 7.85
C GLU A 93 1.37 7.74 6.35
N ALA A 94 1.83 6.56 5.93
CA ALA A 94 2.07 6.28 4.51
C ALA A 94 0.78 6.35 3.70
N ILE A 95 -0.31 5.76 4.19
CA ILE A 95 -1.61 5.83 3.53
C ILE A 95 -2.10 7.28 3.44
N ALA A 96 -1.95 8.06 4.50
CA ALA A 96 -2.33 9.48 4.49
C ALA A 96 -1.57 10.26 3.41
N LEU A 97 -0.26 10.05 3.29
CA LEU A 97 0.56 10.68 2.25
C LEU A 97 0.11 10.26 0.84
N TRP A 98 -0.19 8.98 0.66
CA TRP A 98 -0.67 8.48 -0.61
C TRP A 98 -2.02 9.11 -0.99
N LEU A 99 -2.99 9.15 -0.06
CA LEU A 99 -4.30 9.77 -0.30
C LEU A 99 -4.17 11.25 -0.64
N GLU A 100 -3.30 11.96 0.06
CA GLU A 100 -3.02 13.37 -0.23
C GLU A 100 -2.48 13.54 -1.66
N SER A 101 -1.57 12.66 -2.09
CA SER A 101 -1.03 12.72 -3.45
C SER A 101 -2.11 12.45 -4.50
N LEU A 102 -3.05 11.55 -4.22
CA LEU A 102 -4.16 11.26 -5.13
C LEU A 102 -5.09 12.45 -5.29
N GLN A 103 -5.40 13.14 -4.20
CA GLN A 103 -6.20 14.36 -4.26
C GLN A 103 -5.52 15.42 -5.12
N ALA A 104 -4.21 15.61 -4.93
CA ALA A 104 -3.44 16.56 -5.72
C ALA A 104 -3.42 16.22 -7.22
N GLN A 105 -3.50 14.93 -7.56
CA GLN A 105 -3.56 14.47 -8.95
C GLN A 105 -4.96 14.50 -9.56
N GLY A 106 -5.98 14.84 -8.77
CA GLY A 106 -7.35 14.95 -9.26
C GLY A 106 -8.16 13.67 -9.21
N TYR A 107 -7.68 12.61 -8.59
CA TYR A 107 -8.48 11.41 -8.39
C TYR A 107 -9.65 11.70 -7.43
N ARG A 108 -10.77 11.02 -7.65
CA ARG A 108 -11.97 11.17 -6.84
C ARG A 108 -12.16 10.06 -5.82
N PHE A 109 -11.58 8.89 -6.08
CA PHE A 109 -11.74 7.71 -5.24
C PHE A 109 -10.41 6.97 -5.11
N ALA A 110 -10.15 6.43 -3.93
CA ALA A 110 -9.11 5.44 -3.70
C ALA A 110 -9.80 4.09 -3.48
N ARG A 111 -9.29 3.04 -4.11
CA ARG A 111 -9.85 1.70 -3.99
C ARG A 111 -8.76 0.71 -3.62
N LEU A 112 -9.17 -0.38 -3.00
CA LEU A 112 -8.29 -1.51 -2.70
C LEU A 112 -9.13 -2.77 -2.59
N SER A 113 -8.48 -3.91 -2.63
CA SER A 113 -9.13 -5.18 -2.33
C SER A 113 -8.29 -5.93 -1.29
N TYR A 114 -8.94 -6.83 -0.54
CA TYR A 114 -8.30 -7.60 0.51
C TYR A 114 -8.91 -8.99 0.61
N LEU A 115 -8.10 -9.95 1.06
CA LEU A 115 -8.61 -11.28 1.39
C LEU A 115 -9.23 -11.24 2.79
N PRO A 116 -10.49 -11.66 2.94
CA PRO A 116 -11.11 -11.70 4.26
C PRO A 116 -10.42 -12.72 5.15
N GLY A 117 -10.38 -12.45 6.44
CA GLY A 117 -9.79 -13.33 7.44
C GLY A 117 -9.43 -12.57 8.71
N ASP A 118 -9.31 -13.26 9.82
CA ASP A 118 -9.09 -12.68 11.14
C ASP A 118 -7.76 -11.94 11.25
N ARG A 119 -6.76 -12.34 10.45
CA ARG A 119 -5.42 -11.73 10.45
C ARG A 119 -5.20 -10.78 9.28
N GLY A 120 -6.26 -10.52 8.52
CA GLY A 120 -6.19 -9.64 7.35
C GLY A 120 -6.23 -8.17 7.74
N PRO A 121 -6.05 -7.28 6.74
CA PRO A 121 -5.89 -5.84 6.96
C PRO A 121 -7.21 -5.06 7.03
N HIS A 122 -8.37 -5.72 7.03
CA HIS A 122 -9.68 -5.06 6.96
C HIS A 122 -9.86 -3.96 8.01
N GLY A 123 -9.58 -4.28 9.29
CA GLY A 123 -9.72 -3.30 10.38
C GLY A 123 -8.79 -2.11 10.20
N PHE A 124 -7.58 -2.33 9.71
CA PHE A 124 -6.64 -1.26 9.42
C PHE A 124 -7.21 -0.30 8.38
N TYR A 125 -7.73 -0.83 7.28
CA TYR A 125 -8.27 0.01 6.21
C TYR A 125 -9.56 0.73 6.64
N LEU A 126 -10.42 0.08 7.43
CA LEU A 126 -11.58 0.76 8.00
C LEU A 126 -11.15 1.98 8.83
N ALA A 127 -10.09 1.84 9.63
CA ALA A 127 -9.58 2.93 10.45
C ALA A 127 -9.03 4.09 9.61
N GLN A 128 -8.59 3.82 8.37
CA GLN A 128 -8.12 4.86 7.46
C GLN A 128 -9.25 5.55 6.69
N GLY A 129 -10.48 5.10 6.84
CA GLY A 129 -11.63 5.71 6.19
C GLY A 129 -12.21 4.94 5.02
N PHE A 130 -11.60 3.82 4.64
CA PHE A 130 -12.15 2.96 3.60
C PHE A 130 -13.43 2.27 4.06
N ARG A 131 -14.31 1.98 3.12
CA ARG A 131 -15.58 1.29 3.39
C ARG A 131 -15.77 0.17 2.37
N ASP A 132 -16.36 -0.93 2.81
CA ASP A 132 -16.68 -2.04 1.93
C ASP A 132 -17.74 -1.60 0.91
N THR A 133 -17.53 -1.96 -0.36
CA THR A 133 -18.49 -1.67 -1.44
C THR A 133 -19.57 -2.73 -1.55
N GLY A 134 -19.36 -3.90 -0.96
CA GLY A 134 -20.22 -5.05 -1.15
C GLY A 134 -19.81 -5.95 -2.30
N GLU A 135 -18.85 -5.53 -3.12
CA GLU A 135 -18.35 -6.33 -4.24
C GLU A 135 -17.30 -7.33 -3.78
N THR A 136 -17.40 -8.57 -4.28
CA THR A 136 -16.39 -9.60 -4.14
C THR A 136 -15.85 -9.90 -5.53
N ARG A 137 -14.51 -9.87 -5.66
CA ARG A 137 -13.84 -10.16 -6.92
C ARG A 137 -13.77 -11.65 -7.18
N ALA A 138 -13.50 -12.03 -8.43
CA ALA A 138 -13.45 -13.44 -8.84
C ALA A 138 -12.43 -14.26 -8.04
N ASN A 139 -11.36 -13.63 -7.53
CA ASN A 139 -10.34 -14.28 -6.72
C ASN A 139 -10.72 -14.39 -5.22
N GLY A 140 -11.93 -13.96 -4.83
CA GLY A 140 -12.38 -13.99 -3.45
C GLY A 140 -12.05 -12.74 -2.65
N GLU A 141 -11.31 -11.80 -3.21
CA GLU A 141 -11.01 -10.53 -2.53
C GLU A 141 -12.23 -9.63 -2.49
N ARG A 142 -12.36 -8.87 -1.42
CA ARG A 142 -13.43 -7.88 -1.23
C ARG A 142 -12.91 -6.49 -1.53
N LEU A 143 -13.75 -5.69 -2.20
CA LEU A 143 -13.39 -4.34 -2.63
C LEU A 143 -13.79 -3.31 -1.59
N MET A 144 -12.89 -2.38 -1.32
CA MET A 144 -13.14 -1.21 -0.47
C MET A 144 -12.89 0.07 -1.25
N GLU A 145 -13.56 1.14 -0.82
CA GLU A 145 -13.46 2.46 -1.45
C GLU A 145 -13.39 3.57 -0.42
N LEU A 146 -12.66 4.62 -0.75
CA LEU A 146 -12.60 5.86 0.03
C LEU A 146 -12.85 7.03 -0.93
N VAL A 147 -13.76 7.92 -0.55
CA VAL A 147 -14.03 9.15 -1.31
C VAL A 147 -12.99 10.19 -0.93
N LEU A 148 -12.27 10.69 -1.92
CA LEU A 148 -11.22 11.70 -1.74
C LEU A 148 -11.78 13.11 -1.65
#